data_280a9e4a588cf431d378af3cfa174d84
#
_entry.id   280a9e4a588cf431d378af3cfa174d84
#
_cell.length_a   1.000
_cell.length_b   1.000
_cell.length_c   1.000
_cell.angle_alpha   90.00
_cell.angle_beta   90.00
_cell.angle_gamma   90.00
#
_symmetry.space_group_name_H-M   'P 1'
#
loop_
_entity.id
_entity.type
_entity.pdbx_description
1 polymer ?
#
loop_
_entity_poly.entity_id
_entity_poly.type
_entity_poly.pdbx_seq_one_letter_code
_entity_poly.pdbx_strand_id
1 'polypeptide(L)'
;LNAGLQYTGSKTPRRSTQGFELTFAVNHLSHFYLIQNLLPSINKSNNSKIIITSSEVHNPMSSGGRVGAKASLGDLLGLVYGAGFEMIDGNQFNADKAYKDSKLCNILFAKELSKRLRKKNLSIPVIAWAPGLVISRDSQGFFRYSRKYNLLGQILFAFFARDLLRIATSNEKAGMLLSDLVCSSKYNKYDFSYYSNKIISPGKFIFEKSTISKEAESEHLSNKLWELSKSLIENQIR
;
A
#
# COMPACT_ATOMS: atom_id res chain seq x y z
N LEU A 1 -3.34 8.50 3.98
CA LEU A 1 -3.68 7.10 4.23
C LEU A 1 -2.40 6.30 4.43
N ASN A 2 -2.02 6.05 5.68
CA ASN A 2 -0.69 5.51 6.02
C ASN A 2 -0.75 4.21 6.84
N ALA A 3 -1.84 3.90 7.53
CA ALA A 3 -1.93 2.70 8.35
C ALA A 3 -1.62 1.46 7.52
N GLY A 4 -0.88 0.52 8.09
CA GLY A 4 -0.52 -0.70 7.40
C GLY A 4 0.13 -1.72 8.31
N LEU A 5 -0.02 -2.97 7.94
CA LEU A 5 0.61 -4.10 8.62
C LEU A 5 1.02 -5.17 7.61
N GLN A 6 1.88 -6.05 8.07
CA GLN A 6 2.17 -7.35 7.48
C GLN A 6 2.41 -8.35 8.60
N TYR A 7 2.21 -9.63 8.31
CA TYR A 7 2.50 -10.72 9.24
C TYR A 7 3.16 -11.91 8.52
N THR A 8 4.17 -11.57 7.73
CA THR A 8 5.00 -12.52 6.98
C THR A 8 5.52 -13.63 7.89
N GLY A 9 5.41 -14.87 7.42
CA GLY A 9 5.72 -16.06 8.19
C GLY A 9 4.49 -16.80 8.73
N SER A 10 3.30 -16.17 8.73
CA SER A 10 2.06 -16.90 9.03
C SER A 10 1.72 -17.86 7.90
N LYS A 11 1.23 -19.05 8.26
CA LYS A 11 0.77 -20.08 7.32
C LYS A 11 -0.74 -19.98 7.01
N THR A 12 -1.48 -19.23 7.81
CA THR A 12 -2.92 -19.07 7.68
C THR A 12 -3.31 -17.61 7.73
N PRO A 13 -4.39 -17.20 7.04
CA PRO A 13 -4.84 -15.82 7.06
C PRO A 13 -5.37 -15.45 8.45
N ARG A 14 -4.97 -14.28 8.93
CA ARG A 14 -5.64 -13.62 10.05
C ARG A 14 -6.83 -12.84 9.51
N ARG A 15 -7.87 -12.72 10.33
CA ARG A 15 -9.10 -12.06 9.90
C ARG A 15 -9.42 -10.84 10.75
N SER A 16 -10.03 -9.83 10.12
CA SER A 16 -10.70 -8.75 10.82
C SER A 16 -11.98 -9.26 11.49
N THR A 17 -12.61 -8.43 12.33
CA THR A 17 -13.92 -8.74 12.92
C THR A 17 -15.01 -8.98 11.87
N GLN A 18 -14.87 -8.37 10.69
CA GLN A 18 -15.77 -8.54 9.55
C GLN A 18 -15.42 -9.75 8.67
N GLY A 19 -14.44 -10.55 9.04
CA GLY A 19 -14.03 -11.76 8.30
C GLY A 19 -13.08 -11.55 7.14
N PHE A 20 -12.65 -10.32 6.83
CA PHE A 20 -11.68 -10.04 5.75
C PHE A 20 -10.26 -10.46 6.12
N GLU A 21 -9.46 -10.87 5.12
CA GLU A 21 -8.02 -11.05 5.31
C GLU A 21 -7.40 -9.76 5.86
N LEU A 22 -6.64 -9.87 6.95
CA LEU A 22 -6.29 -8.73 7.79
C LEU A 22 -5.39 -7.70 7.09
N THR A 23 -4.49 -8.15 6.20
CA THR A 23 -3.62 -7.24 5.45
C THR A 23 -4.43 -6.41 4.46
N PHE A 24 -5.33 -7.05 3.72
CA PHE A 24 -6.23 -6.36 2.80
C PHE A 24 -7.17 -5.41 3.55
N ALA A 25 -7.76 -5.88 4.66
CA ALA A 25 -8.68 -5.08 5.47
C ALA A 25 -8.02 -3.78 5.96
N VAL A 26 -6.81 -3.86 6.53
CA VAL A 26 -6.12 -2.70 7.11
C VAL A 26 -5.43 -1.84 6.05
N ASN A 27 -4.70 -2.45 5.10
CA ASN A 27 -3.87 -1.70 4.18
C ASN A 27 -4.65 -1.06 3.04
N HIS A 28 -5.81 -1.62 2.68
CA HIS A 28 -6.61 -1.17 1.54
C HIS A 28 -8.05 -0.81 1.91
N LEU A 29 -8.83 -1.78 2.39
CA LEU A 29 -10.29 -1.61 2.53
C LEU A 29 -10.67 -0.51 3.54
N SER A 30 -9.93 -0.40 4.65
CA SER A 30 -10.12 0.68 5.63
C SER A 30 -9.82 2.05 5.04
N HIS A 31 -8.79 2.18 4.21
CA HIS A 31 -8.44 3.41 3.52
C HIS A 31 -9.48 3.79 2.47
N PHE A 32 -9.99 2.81 1.74
CA PHE A 32 -11.07 3.00 0.79
C PHE A 32 -12.32 3.54 1.49
N TYR A 33 -12.76 2.89 2.59
CA TYR A 33 -13.89 3.33 3.40
C TYR A 33 -13.71 4.73 3.97
N LEU A 34 -12.53 5.01 4.52
CA LEU A 34 -12.21 6.33 5.10
C LEU A 34 -12.35 7.44 4.07
N ILE A 35 -11.83 7.26 2.85
CA ILE A 35 -11.94 8.26 1.79
C ILE A 35 -13.37 8.46 1.34
N GLN A 36 -14.18 7.41 1.22
CA GLN A 36 -15.60 7.57 0.86
C GLN A 36 -16.33 8.50 1.84
N ASN A 37 -16.00 8.42 3.13
CA ASN A 37 -16.63 9.25 4.16
C ASN A 37 -16.02 10.66 4.28
N LEU A 38 -14.73 10.83 4.03
CA LEU A 38 -14.06 12.11 4.16
C LEU A 38 -14.13 12.99 2.91
N LEU A 39 -14.42 12.43 1.75
CA LEU A 39 -14.39 13.16 0.48
C LEU A 39 -15.26 14.42 0.47
N PRO A 40 -16.49 14.44 1.05
CA PRO A 40 -17.29 15.66 1.13
C PRO A 40 -16.62 16.80 1.90
N SER A 41 -15.84 16.46 2.94
CA SER A 41 -15.10 17.44 3.74
C SER A 41 -13.81 17.90 3.04
N ILE A 42 -13.08 16.96 2.44
CA ILE A 42 -11.86 17.23 1.67
C ILE A 42 -12.16 18.20 0.52
N ASN A 43 -13.30 18.03 -0.15
CA ASN A 43 -13.69 18.87 -1.26
C ASN A 43 -13.99 20.34 -0.89
N LYS A 44 -14.28 20.61 0.37
CA LYS A 44 -14.54 21.98 0.85
C LYS A 44 -13.26 22.78 1.10
N SER A 45 -12.09 22.15 1.06
CA SER A 45 -10.80 22.79 1.33
C SER A 45 -10.08 23.13 0.03
N ASN A 46 -9.50 24.34 -0.04
CA ASN A 46 -8.82 24.84 -1.25
C ASN A 46 -7.44 24.20 -1.50
N ASN A 47 -6.84 23.54 -0.49
CA ASN A 47 -5.48 22.97 -0.58
C ASN A 47 -5.43 21.49 -0.16
N SER A 48 -6.47 20.75 -0.51
CA SER A 48 -6.56 19.33 -0.16
C SER A 48 -5.62 18.49 -1.01
N LYS A 49 -5.03 17.45 -0.40
CA LYS A 49 -4.28 16.37 -1.06
C LYS A 49 -4.68 15.03 -0.47
N ILE A 50 -4.66 13.99 -1.28
CA ILE A 50 -4.83 12.62 -0.82
C ILE A 50 -3.51 11.88 -1.07
N ILE A 51 -2.87 11.45 0.03
CA ILE A 51 -1.59 10.73 -0.02
C ILE A 51 -1.81 9.31 0.48
N ILE A 52 -1.41 8.33 -0.32
CA ILE A 52 -1.65 6.90 -0.08
C ILE A 52 -0.30 6.19 0.00
N THR A 53 0.00 5.62 1.16
CA THR A 53 1.23 4.85 1.35
C THR A 53 1.11 3.47 0.71
N SER A 54 1.88 3.27 -0.35
CA SER A 54 2.11 2.00 -1.02
C SER A 54 3.50 1.43 -0.66
N SER A 55 4.10 0.69 -1.56
CA SER A 55 5.48 0.16 -1.44
C SER A 55 5.99 -0.19 -2.83
N GLU A 56 7.31 -0.18 -3.02
CA GLU A 56 7.93 -0.67 -4.26
C GLU A 56 7.61 -2.14 -4.55
N VAL A 57 7.32 -2.93 -3.53
CA VAL A 57 7.02 -4.36 -3.68
C VAL A 57 5.75 -4.66 -4.46
N HIS A 58 4.90 -3.64 -4.73
CA HIS A 58 3.78 -3.77 -5.67
C HIS A 58 4.23 -4.04 -7.09
N ASN A 59 5.47 -3.70 -7.41
CA ASN A 59 6.05 -3.91 -8.73
C ASN A 59 7.00 -5.12 -8.71
N PRO A 60 6.64 -6.23 -9.38
CA PRO A 60 7.49 -7.44 -9.44
C PRO A 60 8.87 -7.20 -10.06
N MET A 61 9.06 -6.09 -10.79
CA MET A 61 10.35 -5.73 -11.40
C MET A 61 11.25 -4.92 -10.46
N SER A 62 10.73 -4.39 -9.35
CA SER A 62 11.53 -3.68 -8.34
C SER A 62 12.43 -4.63 -7.56
N SER A 63 13.48 -4.10 -6.92
CA SER A 63 14.42 -4.89 -6.12
C SER A 63 13.71 -5.68 -5.01
N GLY A 64 12.77 -5.06 -4.29
CA GLY A 64 11.98 -5.73 -3.26
C GLY A 64 10.86 -6.60 -3.81
N GLY A 65 10.26 -6.21 -4.95
CA GLY A 65 9.12 -6.94 -5.53
C GLY A 65 9.48 -8.28 -6.13
N ARG A 66 10.72 -8.44 -6.64
CA ARG A 66 11.20 -9.70 -7.23
C ARG A 66 11.58 -10.78 -6.22
N VAL A 67 11.73 -10.44 -4.94
CA VAL A 67 12.10 -11.38 -3.88
C VAL A 67 10.85 -12.11 -3.39
N GLY A 68 10.89 -13.44 -3.32
CA GLY A 68 9.76 -14.28 -2.90
C GLY A 68 8.56 -14.24 -3.83
N ALA A 69 7.35 -14.39 -3.29
CA ALA A 69 6.12 -14.33 -4.07
C ALA A 69 5.93 -12.93 -4.67
N LYS A 70 5.54 -12.87 -5.94
CA LYS A 70 5.33 -11.61 -6.67
C LYS A 70 3.91 -11.10 -6.44
N ALA A 71 3.74 -9.77 -6.41
CA ALA A 71 2.42 -9.15 -6.43
C ALA A 71 1.71 -9.50 -7.75
N SER A 72 0.49 -9.97 -7.65
CA SER A 72 -0.45 -10.12 -8.75
C SER A 72 -1.84 -10.39 -8.21
N LEU A 73 -2.83 -9.67 -8.68
CA LEU A 73 -4.22 -9.74 -8.20
C LEU A 73 -5.07 -10.71 -9.03
N GLY A 74 -4.52 -11.22 -10.15
CA GLY A 74 -5.29 -11.99 -11.11
C GLY A 74 -6.56 -11.22 -11.50
N ASP A 75 -7.69 -11.94 -11.58
CA ASP A 75 -9.01 -11.34 -11.83
C ASP A 75 -9.77 -10.95 -10.56
N LEU A 76 -9.10 -10.77 -9.42
CA LEU A 76 -9.72 -10.46 -8.13
C LEU A 76 -10.76 -11.51 -7.67
N LEU A 77 -10.57 -12.77 -8.06
CA LEU A 77 -11.55 -13.85 -7.84
C LEU A 77 -11.86 -14.04 -6.36
N GLY A 78 -10.86 -13.90 -5.49
CA GLY A 78 -11.09 -14.00 -4.05
C GLY A 78 -12.09 -12.97 -3.53
N LEU A 79 -12.05 -11.74 -4.04
CA LEU A 79 -12.94 -10.66 -3.59
C LEU A 79 -14.40 -10.86 -4.05
N VAL A 80 -14.61 -11.60 -5.14
CA VAL A 80 -15.96 -11.89 -5.66
C VAL A 80 -16.78 -12.72 -4.68
N TYR A 81 -16.13 -13.58 -3.91
CA TYR A 81 -16.79 -14.43 -2.91
C TYR A 81 -17.11 -13.71 -1.59
N GLY A 82 -16.79 -12.43 -1.47
CA GLY A 82 -17.09 -11.64 -0.26
C GLY A 82 -16.07 -11.85 0.84
N ALA A 83 -16.50 -11.65 2.10
CA ALA A 83 -15.66 -11.92 3.27
C ALA A 83 -15.30 -13.43 3.34
N GLY A 84 -14.15 -13.77 3.91
CA GLY A 84 -13.72 -15.16 4.05
C GLY A 84 -12.69 -15.62 3.01
N PHE A 85 -12.42 -14.85 1.95
CA PHE A 85 -11.34 -15.17 1.01
C PHE A 85 -9.99 -15.29 1.73
N GLU A 86 -9.08 -16.10 1.20
CA GLU A 86 -7.72 -16.24 1.71
C GLU A 86 -6.76 -15.25 1.01
N MET A 87 -6.84 -15.18 -0.31
CA MET A 87 -6.05 -14.28 -1.15
C MET A 87 -6.96 -13.56 -2.15
N ILE A 88 -6.56 -12.37 -2.54
CA ILE A 88 -7.28 -11.51 -3.49
C ILE A 88 -7.47 -12.18 -4.85
N ASP A 89 -6.47 -12.93 -5.31
CA ASP A 89 -6.50 -13.69 -6.57
C ASP A 89 -7.24 -15.03 -6.49
N GLY A 90 -7.73 -15.42 -5.30
CA GLY A 90 -8.43 -16.69 -5.06
C GLY A 90 -7.52 -17.90 -4.79
N ASN A 91 -6.21 -17.71 -4.76
CA ASN A 91 -5.25 -18.77 -4.47
C ASN A 91 -5.13 -19.07 -2.97
N GLN A 92 -4.31 -20.07 -2.62
CA GLN A 92 -3.96 -20.38 -1.23
C GLN A 92 -3.20 -19.22 -0.57
N PHE A 93 -3.39 -19.09 0.75
CA PHE A 93 -2.80 -18.02 1.53
C PHE A 93 -1.28 -17.99 1.48
N ASN A 94 -0.74 -16.81 1.21
CA ASN A 94 0.68 -16.49 1.31
C ASN A 94 0.83 -15.09 1.91
N ALA A 95 1.35 -15.01 3.13
CA ALA A 95 1.43 -13.76 3.89
C ALA A 95 2.34 -12.70 3.25
N ASP A 96 3.43 -13.10 2.56
CA ASP A 96 4.30 -12.17 1.82
C ASP A 96 3.56 -11.60 0.61
N LYS A 97 2.91 -12.46 -0.16
CA LYS A 97 2.10 -12.05 -1.31
C LYS A 97 0.92 -11.17 -0.88
N ALA A 98 0.21 -11.51 0.20
CA ALA A 98 -0.92 -10.72 0.70
C ALA A 98 -0.51 -9.25 0.98
N TYR A 99 0.66 -9.03 1.56
CA TYR A 99 1.19 -7.69 1.75
C TYR A 99 1.47 -6.98 0.41
N LYS A 100 2.17 -7.64 -0.51
CA LYS A 100 2.52 -7.06 -1.82
C LYS A 100 1.26 -6.76 -2.64
N ASP A 101 0.29 -7.65 -2.64
CA ASP A 101 -1.01 -7.47 -3.28
C ASP A 101 -1.77 -6.28 -2.68
N SER A 102 -1.77 -6.12 -1.36
CA SER A 102 -2.39 -4.96 -0.71
C SER A 102 -1.76 -3.63 -1.15
N LYS A 103 -0.44 -3.63 -1.44
CA LYS A 103 0.25 -2.44 -1.93
C LYS A 103 -0.02 -2.18 -3.42
N LEU A 104 -0.24 -3.22 -4.20
CA LEU A 104 -0.74 -3.10 -5.57
C LEU A 104 -2.18 -2.56 -5.59
N CYS A 105 -3.05 -3.03 -4.70
CA CYS A 105 -4.39 -2.46 -4.50
C CYS A 105 -4.34 -0.95 -4.20
N ASN A 106 -3.38 -0.50 -3.39
CA ASN A 106 -3.24 0.92 -3.07
C ASN A 106 -2.86 1.78 -4.28
N ILE A 107 -2.05 1.27 -5.21
CA ILE A 107 -1.74 1.97 -6.47
C ILE A 107 -2.96 2.03 -7.38
N LEU A 108 -3.65 0.90 -7.59
CA LEU A 108 -4.87 0.84 -8.40
C LEU A 108 -5.97 1.74 -7.85
N PHE A 109 -6.15 1.72 -6.52
CA PHE A 109 -7.08 2.59 -5.81
C PHE A 109 -6.76 4.07 -6.02
N ALA A 110 -5.50 4.48 -5.86
CA ALA A 110 -5.08 5.86 -6.06
C ALA A 110 -5.35 6.34 -7.50
N LYS A 111 -5.04 5.49 -8.49
CA LYS A 111 -5.33 5.77 -9.91
C LYS A 111 -6.81 5.97 -10.17
N GLU A 112 -7.63 5.01 -9.73
CA GLU A 112 -9.08 5.07 -9.96
C GLU A 112 -9.72 6.23 -9.20
N LEU A 113 -9.28 6.51 -7.98
CA LEU A 113 -9.73 7.68 -7.21
C LEU A 113 -9.44 8.98 -7.96
N SER A 114 -8.21 9.17 -8.45
CA SER A 114 -7.83 10.35 -9.23
C SER A 114 -8.71 10.52 -10.47
N LYS A 115 -8.95 9.42 -11.22
CA LYS A 115 -9.83 9.40 -12.39
C LYS A 115 -11.28 9.80 -12.03
N ARG A 116 -11.82 9.27 -10.93
CA ARG A 116 -13.18 9.57 -10.47
C ARG A 116 -13.34 11.00 -9.96
N LEU A 117 -12.32 11.54 -9.28
CA LEU A 117 -12.29 12.94 -8.86
C LEU A 117 -12.35 13.88 -10.07
N ARG A 118 -11.52 13.64 -11.09
CA ARG A 118 -11.54 14.44 -12.34
C ARG A 118 -12.89 14.38 -13.07
N LYS A 119 -13.52 13.21 -13.13
CA LYS A 119 -14.88 13.07 -13.72
C LYS A 119 -15.91 13.90 -12.97
N LYS A 120 -15.68 14.20 -11.70
CA LYS A 120 -16.54 15.07 -10.87
C LYS A 120 -16.08 16.53 -10.86
N ASN A 121 -15.11 16.91 -11.70
CA ASN A 121 -14.48 18.23 -11.75
C ASN A 121 -13.85 18.65 -10.41
N LEU A 122 -13.34 17.69 -9.64
CA LEU A 122 -12.66 17.92 -8.37
C LEU A 122 -11.15 17.92 -8.58
N SER A 123 -10.52 19.07 -8.35
CA SER A 123 -9.08 19.29 -8.51
C SER A 123 -8.31 18.94 -7.23
N ILE A 124 -8.32 17.67 -6.83
CA ILE A 124 -7.65 17.17 -5.64
C ILE A 124 -6.48 16.27 -6.08
N PRO A 125 -5.21 16.64 -5.80
CA PRO A 125 -4.07 15.79 -6.09
C PRO A 125 -4.15 14.44 -5.34
N VAL A 126 -3.94 13.34 -6.08
CA VAL A 126 -3.86 11.98 -5.51
C VAL A 126 -2.46 11.43 -5.74
N ILE A 127 -1.75 11.20 -4.67
CA ILE A 127 -0.36 10.77 -4.68
C ILE A 127 -0.25 9.41 -4.00
N ALA A 128 0.23 8.40 -4.71
CA ALA A 128 0.75 7.19 -4.07
C ALA A 128 2.25 7.36 -3.82
N TRP A 129 2.75 6.77 -2.74
CA TRP A 129 4.19 6.84 -2.47
C TRP A 129 4.71 5.60 -1.75
N ALA A 130 6.00 5.34 -1.91
CA ALA A 130 6.74 4.31 -1.21
C ALA A 130 7.87 4.95 -0.39
N PRO A 131 7.89 4.79 0.94
CA PRO A 131 8.94 5.36 1.80
C PRO A 131 10.31 4.69 1.62
N GLY A 132 10.39 3.58 0.88
CA GLY A 132 11.50 2.65 0.89
C GLY A 132 11.35 1.63 2.01
N LEU A 133 12.41 0.86 2.26
CA LEU A 133 12.45 -0.10 3.36
C LEU A 133 12.72 0.63 4.68
N VAL A 134 11.67 0.79 5.49
CA VAL A 134 11.78 1.45 6.81
C VAL A 134 11.85 0.39 7.90
N ILE A 135 13.00 0.30 8.58
CA ILE A 135 13.21 -0.63 9.70
C ILE A 135 13.47 0.17 10.97
N SER A 136 12.44 0.27 11.81
CA SER A 136 12.56 0.88 13.14
C SER A 136 13.45 0.05 14.07
N ARG A 137 14.14 0.73 14.99
CA ARG A 137 14.79 0.07 16.14
C ARG A 137 13.79 -0.36 17.20
N ASP A 138 12.60 0.23 17.18
CA ASP A 138 11.50 -0.12 18.07
C ASP A 138 10.87 -1.47 17.69
N SER A 139 10.56 -2.26 18.72
CA SER A 139 9.86 -3.55 18.59
C SER A 139 8.40 -3.40 18.15
N GLN A 140 7.78 -2.24 18.35
CA GLN A 140 6.38 -1.96 18.02
C GLN A 140 6.15 -1.52 16.57
N GLY A 141 7.20 -1.33 15.77
CA GLY A 141 7.12 -0.87 14.39
C GLY A 141 6.35 -1.81 13.46
N PHE A 142 6.38 -1.49 12.17
CA PHE A 142 5.68 -2.18 11.09
C PHE A 142 5.87 -3.71 11.09
N PHE A 143 7.06 -4.20 11.43
CA PHE A 143 7.39 -5.63 11.46
C PHE A 143 6.94 -6.37 12.73
N ARG A 144 6.23 -5.72 13.67
CA ARG A 144 5.86 -6.32 14.97
C ARG A 144 5.11 -7.66 14.86
N TYR A 145 4.24 -7.78 13.88
CA TYR A 145 3.48 -9.04 13.69
C TYR A 145 4.34 -10.13 13.04
N SER A 146 5.19 -9.78 12.08
CA SER A 146 6.12 -10.73 11.47
C SER A 146 7.13 -11.31 12.49
N ARG A 147 7.55 -10.52 13.47
CA ARG A 147 8.41 -10.99 14.58
C ARG A 147 7.76 -12.09 15.41
N LYS A 148 6.44 -12.12 15.54
CA LYS A 148 5.73 -13.19 16.25
C LYS A 148 5.89 -14.56 15.59
N TYR A 149 6.08 -14.58 14.27
CA TYR A 149 6.21 -15.82 13.50
C TYR A 149 7.66 -16.22 13.21
N ASN A 150 8.57 -15.26 13.16
CA ASN A 150 9.98 -15.50 12.85
C ASN A 150 10.87 -14.41 13.48
N LEU A 151 11.07 -14.47 14.80
CA LEU A 151 11.83 -13.45 15.53
C LEU A 151 13.30 -13.40 15.08
N LEU A 152 13.96 -14.56 15.02
CA LEU A 152 15.39 -14.63 14.63
C LEU A 152 15.60 -14.16 13.19
N GLY A 153 14.78 -14.61 12.27
CA GLY A 153 14.84 -14.15 10.87
C GLY A 153 14.63 -12.65 10.73
N GLN A 154 13.71 -12.06 11.51
CA GLN A 154 13.46 -10.62 11.49
C GLN A 154 14.63 -9.81 12.11
N ILE A 155 15.28 -10.33 13.15
CA ILE A 155 16.48 -9.71 13.74
C ILE A 155 17.63 -9.75 12.74
N LEU A 156 17.91 -10.90 12.13
CA LEU A 156 18.96 -11.05 11.12
C LEU A 156 18.66 -10.15 9.90
N PHE A 157 17.43 -10.16 9.41
CA PHE A 157 17.01 -9.27 8.32
C PHE A 157 17.25 -7.79 8.65
N ALA A 158 16.87 -7.36 9.85
CA ALA A 158 17.07 -5.97 10.29
C ALA A 158 18.57 -5.62 10.37
N PHE A 159 19.39 -6.51 10.93
CA PHE A 159 20.83 -6.31 10.99
C PHE A 159 21.45 -6.21 9.60
N PHE A 160 21.16 -7.16 8.71
CA PHE A 160 21.72 -7.13 7.36
C PHE A 160 21.22 -5.93 6.56
N ALA A 161 19.93 -5.68 6.53
CA ALA A 161 19.35 -4.64 5.67
C ALA A 161 19.64 -3.22 6.18
N ARG A 162 19.58 -2.99 7.51
CA ARG A 162 19.76 -1.66 8.10
C ARG A 162 21.21 -1.35 8.41
N ASP A 163 21.91 -2.28 9.11
CA ASP A 163 23.18 -1.98 9.73
C ASP A 163 24.37 -2.34 8.81
N LEU A 164 24.31 -3.45 8.08
CA LEU A 164 25.39 -3.90 7.19
C LEU A 164 25.25 -3.34 5.76
N LEU A 165 24.17 -3.66 5.07
CA LEU A 165 23.96 -3.27 3.68
C LEU A 165 23.45 -1.83 3.52
N ARG A 166 22.94 -1.23 4.60
CA ARG A 166 22.41 0.14 4.64
C ARG A 166 21.38 0.41 3.53
N ILE A 167 20.49 -0.57 3.30
CA ILE A 167 19.41 -0.47 2.32
C ILE A 167 18.08 -0.05 2.95
N ALA A 168 18.04 0.13 4.27
CA ALA A 168 16.89 0.65 4.99
C ALA A 168 17.04 2.15 5.26
N THR A 169 15.91 2.87 5.19
CA THR A 169 15.81 4.27 5.62
C THR A 169 15.33 4.37 7.06
N SER A 170 15.53 5.52 7.72
CA SER A 170 15.04 5.75 9.07
C SER A 170 13.59 6.24 9.10
N ASN A 171 12.93 6.14 10.26
CA ASN A 171 11.58 6.67 10.48
C ASN A 171 11.54 8.19 10.27
N GLU A 172 12.57 8.92 10.76
CA GLU A 172 12.67 10.37 10.63
C GLU A 172 12.74 10.77 9.16
N LYS A 173 13.56 10.06 8.37
CA LYS A 173 13.72 10.35 6.95
C LYS A 173 12.44 10.07 6.16
N ALA A 174 11.77 8.96 6.47
CA ALA A 174 10.46 8.66 5.88
C ALA A 174 9.40 9.70 6.29
N GLY A 175 9.41 10.14 7.55
CA GLY A 175 8.55 11.22 8.05
C GLY A 175 8.79 12.55 7.36
N MET A 176 10.05 12.93 7.14
CA MET A 176 10.41 14.14 6.39
C MET A 176 9.91 14.10 4.95
N LEU A 177 10.05 12.96 4.27
CA LEU A 177 9.53 12.78 2.90
C LEU A 177 8.01 12.90 2.84
N LEU A 178 7.31 12.31 3.81
CA LEU A 178 5.86 12.43 3.91
C LEU A 178 5.44 13.88 4.19
N SER A 179 6.13 14.58 5.09
CA SER A 179 5.89 15.99 5.39
C SER A 179 6.09 16.86 4.14
N ASP A 180 7.15 16.62 3.36
CA ASP A 180 7.37 17.32 2.10
C ASP A 180 6.24 17.07 1.08
N LEU A 181 5.79 15.82 0.94
CA LEU A 181 4.62 15.50 0.10
C LEU A 181 3.35 16.24 0.52
N VAL A 182 3.13 16.39 1.83
CA VAL A 182 1.96 17.08 2.38
C VAL A 182 2.07 18.59 2.16
N CYS A 183 3.20 19.18 2.52
CA CYS A 183 3.33 20.64 2.65
C CYS A 183 3.75 21.33 1.35
N SER A 184 4.56 20.68 0.50
CA SER A 184 5.14 21.34 -0.67
C SER A 184 4.15 21.43 -1.83
N SER A 185 4.07 22.60 -2.44
CA SER A 185 3.26 22.87 -3.63
C SER A 185 3.76 22.16 -4.89
N LYS A 186 5.00 21.71 -4.93
CA LYS A 186 5.58 20.98 -6.09
C LYS A 186 4.80 19.70 -6.46
N TYR A 187 4.02 19.19 -5.51
CA TYR A 187 3.20 17.98 -5.69
C TYR A 187 1.71 18.27 -5.98
N ASN A 188 1.32 19.52 -6.18
CA ASN A 188 -0.05 19.93 -6.46
C ASN A 188 -0.49 19.65 -7.91
N LYS A 189 -0.07 18.52 -8.48
CA LYS A 189 -0.55 18.08 -9.79
C LYS A 189 -1.85 17.31 -9.63
N TYR A 190 -2.87 17.71 -10.36
CA TYR A 190 -4.23 17.15 -10.26
C TYR A 190 -4.40 15.76 -10.92
N ASP A 191 -3.30 15.21 -11.44
CA ASP A 191 -3.25 13.84 -11.93
C ASP A 191 -2.65 12.90 -10.90
N PHE A 192 -2.94 11.60 -11.04
CA PHE A 192 -2.29 10.57 -10.26
C PHE A 192 -0.77 10.63 -10.44
N SER A 193 -0.07 10.54 -9.33
CA SER A 193 1.39 10.46 -9.33
C SER A 193 1.86 9.40 -8.33
N TYR A 194 2.94 8.70 -8.69
CA TYR A 194 3.62 7.77 -7.79
C TYR A 194 5.06 8.21 -7.56
N TYR A 195 5.45 8.31 -6.30
CA TYR A 195 6.81 8.64 -5.87
C TYR A 195 7.40 7.51 -5.04
N SER A 196 8.67 7.21 -5.21
CA SER A 196 9.34 6.23 -4.36
C SER A 196 10.72 6.70 -3.91
N ASN A 197 11.07 6.31 -2.68
CA ASN A 197 12.38 6.50 -2.11
C ASN A 197 13.23 5.28 -2.44
N LYS A 198 13.94 5.36 -3.56
CA LYS A 198 14.76 4.27 -4.11
C LYS A 198 16.16 4.28 -3.53
N ILE A 199 16.70 3.09 -3.35
CA ILE A 199 18.12 2.94 -3.05
C ILE A 199 18.94 3.06 -4.35
N ILE A 200 19.97 3.89 -4.33
CA ILE A 200 20.94 4.03 -5.42
C ILE A 200 22.21 3.21 -5.09
N SER A 201 22.65 3.29 -3.84
CA SER A 201 23.79 2.55 -3.31
C SER A 201 23.66 2.47 -1.77
N PRO A 202 24.45 1.66 -1.08
CA PRO A 202 24.42 1.56 0.38
C PRO A 202 24.37 2.93 1.06
N GLY A 203 23.30 3.20 1.81
CA GLY A 203 23.06 4.46 2.53
C GLY A 203 22.65 5.67 1.66
N LYS A 204 22.61 5.53 0.34
CA LYS A 204 22.20 6.60 -0.57
C LYS A 204 20.83 6.31 -1.20
N PHE A 205 19.94 7.27 -1.09
CA PHE A 205 18.56 7.18 -1.57
C PHE A 205 18.21 8.37 -2.43
N ILE A 206 17.30 8.16 -3.39
CA ILE A 206 16.69 9.22 -4.18
C ILE A 206 15.16 9.12 -4.05
N PHE A 207 14.51 10.25 -3.78
CA PHE A 207 13.06 10.35 -3.78
C PHE A 207 12.59 11.04 -5.05
N GLU A 208 11.95 10.28 -5.92
CA GLU A 208 11.58 10.75 -7.25
C GLU A 208 10.25 10.17 -7.73
N LYS A 209 9.67 10.80 -8.75
CA LYS A 209 8.53 10.23 -9.48
C LYS A 209 8.97 8.92 -10.13
N SER A 210 8.16 7.88 -9.97
CA SER A 210 8.51 6.51 -10.35
C SER A 210 7.42 5.87 -11.19
N THR A 211 7.79 4.82 -11.92
CA THR A 211 6.84 4.01 -12.67
C THR A 211 6.13 3.00 -11.76
N ILE A 212 4.87 2.74 -12.06
CA ILE A 212 4.09 1.68 -11.43
C ILE A 212 4.30 0.34 -12.14
N SER A 213 3.81 -0.76 -11.57
CA SER A 213 3.86 -2.06 -12.24
C SER A 213 2.93 -2.10 -13.45
N LYS A 214 3.25 -2.99 -14.42
CA LYS A 214 2.41 -3.20 -15.60
C LYS A 214 0.96 -3.56 -15.24
N GLU A 215 0.76 -4.38 -14.22
CA GLU A 215 -0.59 -4.75 -13.74
C GLU A 215 -1.33 -3.54 -13.15
N ALA A 216 -0.61 -2.62 -12.48
CA ALA A 216 -1.18 -1.38 -11.96
C ALA A 216 -1.60 -0.38 -13.06
N GLU A 217 -1.15 -0.55 -14.30
CA GLU A 217 -1.58 0.25 -15.44
C GLU A 217 -2.99 -0.10 -15.93
N SER A 218 -3.51 -1.29 -15.59
CA SER A 218 -4.81 -1.78 -16.02
C SER A 218 -5.97 -0.91 -15.50
N GLU A 219 -6.69 -0.25 -16.40
CA GLU A 219 -7.89 0.49 -16.05
C GLU A 219 -9.06 -0.44 -15.67
N HIS A 220 -9.15 -1.58 -16.35
CA HIS A 220 -10.15 -2.60 -16.03
C HIS A 220 -9.99 -3.07 -14.59
N LEU A 221 -8.77 -3.44 -14.20
CA LEU A 221 -8.49 -3.94 -12.85
C LEU A 221 -8.72 -2.87 -11.79
N SER A 222 -8.34 -1.61 -12.07
CA SER A 222 -8.59 -0.48 -11.16
C SER A 222 -10.07 -0.28 -10.89
N ASN A 223 -10.89 -0.29 -11.94
CA ASN A 223 -12.34 -0.13 -11.82
C ASN A 223 -12.97 -1.34 -11.13
N LYS A 224 -12.59 -2.56 -11.48
CA LYS A 224 -13.10 -3.80 -10.86
C LYS A 224 -12.78 -3.85 -9.37
N LEU A 225 -11.54 -3.51 -8.97
CA LEU A 225 -11.16 -3.42 -7.55
C LEU A 225 -12.00 -2.38 -6.80
N TRP A 226 -12.26 -1.23 -7.42
CA TRP A 226 -13.10 -0.19 -6.83
C TRP A 226 -14.51 -0.69 -6.54
N GLU A 227 -15.18 -1.29 -7.53
CA GLU A 227 -16.55 -1.77 -7.38
C GLU A 227 -16.64 -2.93 -6.37
N LEU A 228 -15.69 -3.86 -6.39
CA LEU A 228 -15.63 -4.93 -5.39
C LEU A 228 -15.38 -4.38 -3.98
N SER A 229 -14.45 -3.45 -3.80
CA SER A 229 -14.21 -2.82 -2.49
C SER A 229 -15.44 -2.10 -1.96
N LYS A 230 -16.20 -1.43 -2.83
CA LYS A 230 -17.45 -0.78 -2.48
C LYS A 230 -18.50 -1.81 -2.02
N SER A 231 -18.69 -2.86 -2.80
CA SER A 231 -19.63 -3.95 -2.47
C SER A 231 -19.30 -4.64 -1.15
N LEU A 232 -18.01 -4.91 -0.91
CA LEU A 232 -17.55 -5.53 0.35
C LEU A 232 -17.89 -4.68 1.58
N ILE A 233 -17.81 -3.35 1.48
CA ILE A 233 -18.18 -2.44 2.57
C ILE A 233 -19.69 -2.37 2.74
N GLU A 234 -20.44 -2.19 1.66
CA GLU A 234 -21.90 -2.05 1.71
C GLU A 234 -22.57 -3.29 2.31
N ASN A 235 -22.03 -4.48 2.03
CA ASN A 235 -22.53 -5.74 2.58
C ASN A 235 -22.24 -5.92 4.09
N GLN A 236 -21.37 -5.10 4.68
CA GLN A 236 -21.06 -5.15 6.13
C GLN A 236 -21.82 -4.10 6.95
N ILE A 237 -22.41 -3.11 6.30
CA ILE A 237 -23.14 -2.03 6.96
C ILE A 237 -24.64 -2.36 7.07
N ARG A 238 -25.10 -3.37 6.34
CA ARG A 238 -26.45 -3.93 6.44
C ARG A 238 -26.56 -4.93 7.56
#